data_3653b84c298339c425536291d1252232
#
_entry.id   3653b84c298339c425536291d1252232
#
_cell.length_a   1.000
_cell.length_b   1.000
_cell.length_c   1.000
_cell.angle_alpha   90.00
_cell.angle_beta   90.00
_cell.angle_gamma   90.00
#
_symmetry.space_group_name_H-M   'P 1'
#
loop_
_entity.id
_entity.type
_entity.pdbx_description
1 polymer ?
#
loop_
_entity_poly.entity_id
_entity_poly.type
_entity_poly.pdbx_seq_one_letter_code
_entity_poly.pdbx_strand_id
1 'polypeptide(L)'
;MQKPRLSTFDQLIVQADQALRMLASSSPEPARQSPAGKMEERELSDHEKQHAAGLMRVNHAGEICAQALYQGQALTAKLPEVGQKMSEAAAEEIDHLAWCEERINQLDGRTSLLNPVWYAASFGIGAMAGLISDKLSLGFVAATEDQVCQHLQQHLDRLPENDHKSRAVVEQMLTDERRHADSALAAGGYPFP
;
A
#
# COMPACT_ATOMS: atom_id res chain seq x y z
N MET A 1 -28.73 -13.28 2.05
CA MET A 1 -28.65 -13.39 0.56
C MET A 1 -27.19 -13.71 0.22
N GLN A 2 -26.91 -14.86 -0.40
CA GLN A 2 -25.56 -15.16 -0.89
C GLN A 2 -25.25 -14.21 -2.06
N LYS A 3 -24.10 -13.51 -1.99
CA LYS A 3 -23.60 -12.73 -3.14
C LYS A 3 -23.38 -13.69 -4.32
N PRO A 4 -23.76 -13.31 -5.55
CA PRO A 4 -23.51 -14.16 -6.72
C PRO A 4 -22.00 -14.42 -6.85
N ARG A 5 -21.64 -15.68 -7.11
CA ARG A 5 -20.24 -16.03 -7.42
C ARG A 5 -19.90 -15.45 -8.79
N LEU A 6 -18.95 -14.52 -8.81
CA LEU A 6 -18.40 -13.96 -10.04
C LEU A 6 -17.69 -15.06 -10.83
N SER A 7 -17.88 -15.08 -12.16
CA SER A 7 -17.08 -15.92 -13.04
C SER A 7 -15.61 -15.46 -13.04
N THR A 8 -14.69 -16.32 -13.48
CA THR A 8 -13.27 -15.94 -13.63
C THR A 8 -13.11 -14.72 -14.54
N PHE A 9 -13.95 -14.59 -15.56
CA PHE A 9 -13.94 -13.44 -16.45
C PHE A 9 -14.41 -12.16 -15.76
N ASP A 10 -15.47 -12.24 -14.95
CA ASP A 10 -15.92 -11.09 -14.14
C ASP A 10 -14.84 -10.65 -13.13
N GLN A 11 -14.14 -11.60 -12.52
CA GLN A 11 -13.02 -11.31 -11.61
C GLN A 11 -11.91 -10.55 -12.33
N LEU A 12 -11.54 -10.96 -13.55
CA LEU A 12 -10.53 -10.26 -14.36
C LEU A 12 -10.98 -8.83 -14.72
N ILE A 13 -12.27 -8.64 -15.05
CA ILE A 13 -12.82 -7.31 -15.32
C ILE A 13 -12.73 -6.42 -14.07
N VAL A 14 -13.10 -6.96 -12.90
CA VAL A 14 -13.01 -6.23 -11.63
C VAL A 14 -11.56 -5.84 -11.33
N GLN A 15 -10.60 -6.74 -11.53
CA GLN A 15 -9.17 -6.43 -11.33
C GLN A 15 -8.68 -5.37 -12.32
N ALA A 16 -9.08 -5.44 -13.57
CA ALA A 16 -8.74 -4.42 -14.57
C ALA A 16 -9.34 -3.04 -14.23
N ASP A 17 -10.59 -2.99 -13.77
CA ASP A 17 -11.23 -1.75 -13.32
C ASP A 17 -10.51 -1.15 -12.11
N GLN A 18 -10.15 -1.98 -11.12
CA GLN A 18 -9.38 -1.54 -9.95
C GLN A 18 -8.01 -0.98 -10.35
N ALA A 19 -7.29 -1.68 -11.24
CA ALA A 19 -6.01 -1.22 -11.75
C ALA A 19 -6.13 0.14 -12.47
N LEU A 20 -7.14 0.28 -13.34
CA LEU A 20 -7.39 1.52 -14.08
C LEU A 20 -7.75 2.67 -13.14
N ARG A 21 -8.59 2.44 -12.14
CA ARG A 21 -8.94 3.46 -11.14
C ARG A 21 -7.71 3.93 -10.37
N MET A 22 -6.85 3.00 -9.95
CA MET A 22 -5.64 3.31 -9.22
C MET A 22 -4.61 4.09 -10.05
N LEU A 23 -4.46 3.75 -11.34
CA LEU A 23 -3.43 4.32 -12.21
C LEU A 23 -3.89 5.57 -12.97
N ALA A 24 -5.19 5.72 -13.22
CA ALA A 24 -5.75 6.78 -14.08
C ALA A 24 -6.53 7.85 -13.31
N SER A 25 -6.98 7.58 -12.09
CA SER A 25 -7.73 8.56 -11.29
C SER A 25 -6.79 9.40 -10.43
N SER A 26 -7.16 10.66 -10.25
CA SER A 26 -6.69 11.42 -9.08
C SER A 26 -7.17 10.69 -7.82
N SER A 27 -6.29 10.43 -6.88
CA SER A 27 -6.45 9.78 -5.58
C SER A 27 -7.78 9.07 -5.33
N PRO A 28 -7.77 7.76 -5.05
CA PRO A 28 -8.97 7.09 -4.55
C PRO A 28 -9.45 7.78 -3.26
N GLU A 29 -10.76 7.85 -3.05
CA GLU A 29 -11.31 8.42 -1.82
C GLU A 29 -10.92 7.53 -0.62
N PRO A 30 -10.16 8.07 0.35
CA PRO A 30 -9.77 7.32 1.54
C PRO A 30 -10.97 7.09 2.45
N ALA A 31 -11.03 5.92 3.09
CA ALA A 31 -12.04 5.63 4.11
C ALA A 31 -11.73 6.34 5.43
N ARG A 32 -10.45 6.54 5.74
CA ARG A 32 -9.97 7.25 6.93
C ARG A 32 -9.40 8.62 6.55
N GLN A 33 -9.62 9.59 7.44
CA GLN A 33 -9.02 10.92 7.28
C GLN A 33 -7.50 10.87 7.41
N SER A 34 -6.80 11.66 6.60
CA SER A 34 -5.34 11.79 6.69
C SER A 34 -4.91 12.26 8.08
N PRO A 35 -3.92 11.59 8.70
CA PRO A 35 -3.32 12.04 9.95
C PRO A 35 -2.71 13.44 9.84
N ALA A 36 -2.24 13.83 8.66
CA ALA A 36 -1.71 15.16 8.37
C ALA A 36 -2.73 16.28 8.61
N GLY A 37 -4.04 16.00 8.43
CA GLY A 37 -5.09 17.00 8.62
C GLY A 37 -5.20 17.56 10.04
N LYS A 38 -4.63 16.85 11.03
CA LYS A 38 -4.59 17.28 12.44
C LYS A 38 -3.34 18.09 12.79
N MET A 39 -2.37 18.17 11.86
CA MET A 39 -1.08 18.82 12.09
C MET A 39 -1.05 20.22 11.46
N GLU A 40 -0.41 21.15 12.17
CA GLU A 40 -0.14 22.48 11.62
C GLU A 40 0.92 22.37 10.52
N GLU A 41 0.71 23.11 9.41
CA GLU A 41 1.74 23.30 8.41
C GLU A 41 2.82 24.22 8.96
N ARG A 42 4.06 23.77 8.95
CA ARG A 42 5.21 24.60 9.28
C ARG A 42 5.98 24.97 8.02
N GLU A 43 6.63 26.10 8.06
CA GLU A 43 7.42 26.55 6.95
C GLU A 43 8.64 25.62 6.74
N LEU A 44 8.75 25.12 5.53
CA LEU A 44 9.87 24.30 5.06
C LEU A 44 10.62 25.09 3.97
N SER A 45 11.93 25.00 3.96
CA SER A 45 12.74 25.49 2.84
C SER A 45 12.43 24.67 1.57
N ASP A 46 12.73 25.24 0.38
CA ASP A 46 12.52 24.55 -0.89
C ASP A 46 13.26 23.21 -0.96
N HIS A 47 14.45 23.13 -0.36
CA HIS A 47 15.22 21.90 -0.27
C HIS A 47 14.52 20.85 0.61
N GLU A 48 13.99 21.24 1.76
CA GLU A 48 13.24 20.33 2.64
C GLU A 48 11.95 19.84 2.00
N LYS A 49 11.21 20.72 1.30
CA LYS A 49 10.02 20.33 0.54
C LYS A 49 10.34 19.29 -0.54
N GLN A 50 11.37 19.54 -1.34
CA GLN A 50 11.80 18.62 -2.39
C GLN A 50 12.24 17.27 -1.81
N HIS A 51 12.97 17.29 -0.69
CA HIS A 51 13.43 16.09 -0.02
C HIS A 51 12.24 15.27 0.53
N ALA A 52 11.34 15.93 1.28
CA ALA A 52 10.13 15.29 1.81
C ALA A 52 9.21 14.75 0.70
N ALA A 53 8.98 15.53 -0.37
CA ALA A 53 8.21 15.06 -1.52
C ALA A 53 8.86 13.84 -2.20
N GLY A 54 10.19 13.76 -2.21
CA GLY A 54 10.94 12.60 -2.70
C GLY A 54 10.68 11.35 -1.86
N LEU A 55 10.74 11.45 -0.54
CA LEU A 55 10.48 10.35 0.40
C LEU A 55 9.01 9.90 0.31
N MET A 56 8.06 10.84 0.31
CA MET A 56 6.64 10.52 0.18
C MET A 56 6.30 9.88 -1.17
N ARG A 57 7.00 10.24 -2.26
CA ARG A 57 6.86 9.58 -3.57
C ARG A 57 7.31 8.13 -3.56
N VAL A 58 8.37 7.84 -2.82
CA VAL A 58 8.85 6.45 -2.65
C VAL A 58 7.83 5.65 -1.86
N ASN A 59 7.29 6.21 -0.76
CA ASN A 59 6.21 5.56 -0.01
C ASN A 59 5.00 5.29 -0.91
N HIS A 60 4.50 6.31 -1.61
CA HIS A 60 3.37 6.15 -2.54
C HIS A 60 3.61 5.04 -3.58
N ALA A 61 4.82 4.95 -4.15
CA ALA A 61 5.14 3.87 -5.09
C ALA A 61 5.17 2.50 -4.40
N GLY A 62 5.58 2.43 -3.13
CA GLY A 62 5.50 1.25 -2.28
C GLY A 62 4.05 0.78 -2.09
N GLU A 63 3.12 1.70 -1.78
CA GLU A 63 1.70 1.38 -1.61
C GLU A 63 1.04 0.89 -2.93
N ILE A 64 1.45 1.45 -4.09
CA ILE A 64 1.05 0.90 -5.40
C ILE A 64 1.50 -0.56 -5.55
N CYS A 65 2.72 -0.86 -5.10
CA CYS A 65 3.24 -2.23 -5.13
C CYS A 65 2.49 -3.15 -4.16
N ALA A 66 2.26 -2.72 -2.92
CA ALA A 66 1.57 -3.49 -1.90
C ALA A 66 0.14 -3.82 -2.32
N GLN A 67 -0.62 -2.82 -2.77
CA GLN A 67 -1.97 -3.02 -3.26
C GLN A 67 -2.04 -3.98 -4.45
N ALA A 68 -1.14 -3.84 -5.43
CA ALA A 68 -1.08 -4.74 -6.58
C ALA A 68 -0.70 -6.17 -6.18
N LEU A 69 0.22 -6.32 -5.23
CA LEU A 69 0.62 -7.60 -4.66
C LEU A 69 -0.58 -8.31 -4.02
N TYR A 70 -1.30 -7.61 -3.13
CA TYR A 70 -2.49 -8.13 -2.46
C TYR A 70 -3.60 -8.53 -3.43
N GLN A 71 -3.85 -7.72 -4.46
CA GLN A 71 -4.82 -8.04 -5.50
C GLN A 71 -4.44 -9.32 -6.27
N GLY A 72 -3.15 -9.46 -6.64
CA GLY A 72 -2.64 -10.67 -7.28
C GLY A 72 -2.79 -11.91 -6.39
N GLN A 73 -2.47 -11.79 -5.12
CA GLN A 73 -2.61 -12.86 -4.11
C GLN A 73 -4.09 -13.22 -3.90
N ALA A 74 -4.98 -12.22 -3.76
CA ALA A 74 -6.43 -12.45 -3.60
C ALA A 74 -7.03 -13.19 -4.79
N LEU A 75 -6.62 -12.85 -6.03
CA LEU A 75 -7.10 -13.50 -7.24
C LEU A 75 -6.75 -14.99 -7.29
N THR A 76 -5.60 -15.39 -6.75
CA THR A 76 -5.06 -16.76 -6.86
C THR A 76 -5.10 -17.55 -5.57
N ALA A 77 -5.59 -16.96 -4.48
CA ALA A 77 -5.77 -17.64 -3.19
C ALA A 77 -6.66 -18.87 -3.33
N LYS A 78 -6.26 -19.96 -2.68
CA LYS A 78 -6.98 -21.26 -2.71
C LYS A 78 -8.05 -21.32 -1.63
N LEU A 79 -7.80 -20.69 -0.48
CA LEU A 79 -8.73 -20.61 0.64
C LEU A 79 -9.49 -19.28 0.57
N PRO A 80 -10.84 -19.30 0.58
CA PRO A 80 -11.64 -18.08 0.51
C PRO A 80 -11.31 -17.03 1.59
N GLU A 81 -11.01 -17.50 2.79
CA GLU A 81 -10.63 -16.64 3.93
C GLU A 81 -9.29 -15.92 3.71
N VAL A 82 -8.35 -16.55 3.01
CA VAL A 82 -7.07 -15.91 2.65
C VAL A 82 -7.31 -14.85 1.56
N GLY A 83 -8.10 -15.20 0.53
CA GLY A 83 -8.47 -14.24 -0.51
C GLY A 83 -9.21 -13.02 0.06
N GLN A 84 -10.11 -13.22 1.03
CA GLN A 84 -10.80 -12.14 1.70
C GLN A 84 -9.84 -11.25 2.49
N LYS A 85 -8.93 -11.83 3.27
CA LYS A 85 -7.91 -11.07 4.04
C LYS A 85 -7.03 -10.21 3.11
N MET A 86 -6.59 -10.75 1.98
CA MET A 86 -5.80 -10.00 1.00
C MET A 86 -6.61 -8.85 0.39
N SER A 87 -7.90 -9.06 0.14
CA SER A 87 -8.79 -8.00 -0.37
C SER A 87 -9.05 -6.91 0.67
N GLU A 88 -9.15 -7.26 1.95
CA GLU A 88 -9.29 -6.30 3.05
C GLU A 88 -8.00 -5.47 3.22
N ALA A 89 -6.83 -6.11 3.21
CA ALA A 89 -5.54 -5.41 3.24
C ALA A 89 -5.41 -4.45 2.04
N ALA A 90 -5.68 -4.91 0.82
CA ALA A 90 -5.65 -4.06 -0.36
C ALA A 90 -6.58 -2.83 -0.25
N ALA A 91 -7.71 -2.95 0.46
CA ALA A 91 -8.61 -1.82 0.66
C ALA A 91 -8.04 -0.80 1.68
N GLU A 92 -7.25 -1.24 2.66
CA GLU A 92 -6.60 -0.36 3.62
C GLU A 92 -5.45 0.44 2.98
N GLU A 93 -4.74 -0.15 2.01
CA GLU A 93 -3.67 0.54 1.25
C GLU A 93 -4.18 1.74 0.44
N ILE A 94 -5.49 1.79 0.15
CA ILE A 94 -6.12 2.95 -0.50
C ILE A 94 -5.99 4.21 0.36
N ASP A 95 -6.09 4.07 1.68
CA ASP A 95 -5.91 5.20 2.60
C ASP A 95 -4.48 5.73 2.55
N HIS A 96 -3.50 4.82 2.61
CA HIS A 96 -2.08 5.17 2.54
C HIS A 96 -1.71 5.85 1.23
N LEU A 97 -2.21 5.33 0.10
CA LEU A 97 -2.05 5.94 -1.22
C LEU A 97 -2.57 7.38 -1.25
N ALA A 98 -3.81 7.58 -0.79
CA ALA A 98 -4.44 8.89 -0.79
C ALA A 98 -3.69 9.88 0.10
N TRP A 99 -3.26 9.46 1.30
CA TRP A 99 -2.49 10.32 2.22
C TRP A 99 -1.13 10.70 1.65
N CYS A 100 -0.43 9.75 1.04
CA CYS A 100 0.85 10.01 0.39
C CYS A 100 0.70 10.97 -0.78
N GLU A 101 -0.31 10.77 -1.64
CA GLU A 101 -0.55 11.63 -2.80
C GLU A 101 -0.96 13.04 -2.38
N GLU A 102 -1.87 13.17 -1.40
CA GLU A 102 -2.25 14.46 -0.83
C GLU A 102 -0.99 15.21 -0.34
N ARG A 103 -0.13 14.51 0.43
CA ARG A 103 1.08 15.13 0.98
C ARG A 103 2.09 15.52 -0.11
N ILE A 104 2.29 14.69 -1.11
CA ILE A 104 3.13 15.00 -2.29
C ILE A 104 2.65 16.27 -2.96
N ASN A 105 1.34 16.43 -3.17
CA ASN A 105 0.75 17.60 -3.80
C ASN A 105 0.92 18.87 -2.93
N GLN A 106 0.76 18.76 -1.60
CA GLN A 106 1.01 19.87 -0.65
C GLN A 106 2.48 20.33 -0.64
N LEU A 107 3.40 19.44 -1.02
CA LEU A 107 4.84 19.70 -1.14
C LEU A 107 5.27 20.11 -2.56
N ASP A 108 4.33 20.47 -3.43
CA ASP A 108 4.55 20.81 -4.84
C ASP A 108 5.28 19.71 -5.63
N GLY A 109 5.11 18.45 -5.19
CA GLY A 109 5.71 17.28 -5.81
C GLY A 109 4.79 16.60 -6.83
N ARG A 110 5.21 15.44 -7.30
CA ARG A 110 4.40 14.56 -8.16
C ARG A 110 4.66 13.10 -7.83
N THR A 111 3.70 12.23 -8.10
CA THR A 111 3.84 10.77 -7.98
C THR A 111 4.78 10.20 -9.05
N SER A 112 5.13 8.92 -8.93
CA SER A 112 6.04 8.25 -9.88
C SER A 112 5.36 7.99 -11.22
N LEU A 113 6.03 8.34 -12.33
CA LEU A 113 5.58 7.98 -13.67
C LEU A 113 5.70 6.47 -13.97
N LEU A 114 6.47 5.74 -13.15
CA LEU A 114 6.67 4.31 -13.27
C LEU A 114 5.62 3.49 -12.51
N ASN A 115 4.63 4.12 -11.87
CA ASN A 115 3.57 3.41 -11.12
C ASN A 115 2.90 2.29 -11.92
N PRO A 116 2.59 2.43 -13.24
CA PRO A 116 2.03 1.32 -14.01
C PRO A 116 2.95 0.10 -14.12
N VAL A 117 4.26 0.34 -14.19
CA VAL A 117 5.27 -0.74 -14.25
C VAL A 117 5.38 -1.44 -12.91
N TRP A 118 5.44 -0.66 -11.81
CA TRP A 118 5.47 -1.17 -10.45
C TRP A 118 4.22 -2.00 -10.15
N TYR A 119 3.06 -1.49 -10.50
CA TYR A 119 1.78 -2.20 -10.35
C TYR A 119 1.81 -3.56 -11.07
N ALA A 120 2.10 -3.57 -12.37
CA ALA A 120 2.08 -4.78 -13.17
C ALA A 120 3.07 -5.85 -12.67
N ALA A 121 4.29 -5.44 -12.29
CA ALA A 121 5.29 -6.34 -11.74
C ALA A 121 4.85 -6.93 -10.39
N SER A 122 4.38 -6.10 -9.47
CA SER A 122 3.95 -6.53 -8.14
C SER A 122 2.70 -7.42 -8.19
N PHE A 123 1.73 -7.10 -9.06
CA PHE A 123 0.57 -7.95 -9.29
C PHE A 123 0.99 -9.35 -9.77
N GLY A 124 1.91 -9.42 -10.73
CA GLY A 124 2.44 -10.70 -11.23
C GLY A 124 3.12 -11.51 -10.13
N ILE A 125 3.93 -10.87 -9.28
CA ILE A 125 4.59 -11.52 -8.13
C ILE A 125 3.55 -12.04 -7.13
N GLY A 126 2.56 -11.22 -6.78
CA GLY A 126 1.48 -11.61 -5.87
C GLY A 126 0.68 -12.80 -6.39
N ALA A 127 0.31 -12.75 -7.68
CA ALA A 127 -0.41 -13.86 -8.32
C ALA A 127 0.40 -15.16 -8.31
N MET A 128 1.70 -15.10 -8.55
CA MET A 128 2.58 -16.27 -8.47
C MET A 128 2.66 -16.82 -7.04
N ALA A 129 2.81 -15.96 -6.03
CA ALA A 129 2.86 -16.39 -4.64
C ALA A 129 1.59 -17.15 -4.22
N GLY A 130 0.41 -16.63 -4.55
CA GLY A 130 -0.88 -17.28 -4.27
C GLY A 130 -1.07 -18.60 -5.03
N LEU A 131 -0.59 -18.70 -6.28
CA LEU A 131 -0.62 -19.95 -7.04
C LEU A 131 0.21 -21.06 -6.39
N ILE A 132 1.32 -20.73 -5.74
CA ILE A 132 2.18 -21.73 -5.06
C ILE A 132 1.44 -22.28 -3.82
N SER A 133 1.15 -21.44 -2.84
CA SER A 133 0.33 -21.82 -1.68
C SER A 133 -0.10 -20.59 -0.87
N ASP A 134 -1.24 -20.66 -0.21
CA ASP A 134 -1.74 -19.61 0.70
C ASP A 134 -0.76 -19.36 1.86
N LYS A 135 -0.10 -20.40 2.35
CA LYS A 135 0.86 -20.30 3.44
C LYS A 135 2.11 -19.51 3.05
N LEU A 136 2.62 -19.74 1.83
CA LEU A 136 3.72 -18.98 1.26
C LEU A 136 3.28 -17.53 0.98
N SER A 137 2.10 -17.35 0.42
CA SER A 137 1.51 -16.06 0.11
C SER A 137 1.40 -15.17 1.36
N LEU A 138 0.83 -15.69 2.44
CA LEU A 138 0.74 -15.00 3.74
C LEU A 138 2.13 -14.69 4.34
N GLY A 139 3.06 -15.65 4.27
CA GLY A 139 4.43 -15.43 4.74
C GLY A 139 5.15 -14.35 3.92
N PHE A 140 4.91 -14.30 2.61
CA PHE A 140 5.46 -13.27 1.74
C PHE A 140 4.92 -11.88 2.10
N VAL A 141 3.62 -11.77 2.44
CA VAL A 141 3.04 -10.52 2.99
C VAL A 141 3.81 -10.11 4.23
N ALA A 142 3.90 -10.98 5.24
CA ALA A 142 4.57 -10.64 6.49
C ALA A 142 6.02 -10.15 6.28
N ALA A 143 6.78 -10.82 5.41
CA ALA A 143 8.15 -10.43 5.09
C ALA A 143 8.22 -9.09 4.34
N THR A 144 7.27 -8.82 3.45
CA THR A 144 7.19 -7.56 2.72
C THR A 144 6.87 -6.42 3.68
N GLU A 145 5.88 -6.59 4.57
CA GLU A 145 5.50 -5.55 5.54
C GLU A 145 6.60 -5.28 6.57
N ASP A 146 7.36 -6.28 6.99
CA ASP A 146 8.54 -6.06 7.82
C ASP A 146 9.58 -5.17 7.12
N GLN A 147 9.81 -5.36 5.82
CA GLN A 147 10.70 -4.51 5.03
C GLN A 147 10.11 -3.10 4.87
N VAL A 148 8.81 -2.97 4.64
CA VAL A 148 8.12 -1.68 4.58
C VAL A 148 8.25 -0.95 5.91
N CYS A 149 8.04 -1.62 7.05
CA CYS A 149 8.23 -1.04 8.38
C CYS A 149 9.65 -0.48 8.58
N GLN A 150 10.68 -1.24 8.19
CA GLN A 150 12.08 -0.78 8.28
C GLN A 150 12.31 0.44 7.38
N HIS A 151 11.74 0.44 6.19
CA HIS A 151 11.84 1.55 5.24
C HIS A 151 11.14 2.82 5.75
N LEU A 152 9.92 2.69 6.27
CA LEU A 152 9.17 3.79 6.86
C LEU A 152 9.91 4.39 8.07
N GLN A 153 10.52 3.55 8.91
CA GLN A 153 11.34 4.03 10.02
C GLN A 153 12.54 4.84 9.53
N GLN A 154 13.25 4.37 8.50
CA GLN A 154 14.36 5.12 7.88
C GLN A 154 13.89 6.45 7.27
N HIS A 155 12.67 6.48 6.73
CA HIS A 155 12.09 7.73 6.22
C HIS A 155 11.76 8.70 7.35
N LEU A 156 11.24 8.24 8.49
CA LEU A 156 11.05 9.07 9.68
C LEU A 156 12.34 9.70 10.17
N ASP A 157 13.45 8.95 10.13
CA ASP A 157 14.77 9.45 10.53
C ASP A 157 15.34 10.50 9.56
N ARG A 158 14.87 10.52 8.31
CA ARG A 158 15.33 11.40 7.22
C ARG A 158 14.41 12.57 6.92
N LEU A 159 13.14 12.50 7.31
CA LEU A 159 12.19 13.60 7.14
C LEU A 159 12.60 14.81 7.97
N PRO A 160 12.45 16.04 7.45
CA PRO A 160 12.71 17.25 8.21
C PRO A 160 11.98 17.24 9.56
N GLU A 161 12.62 17.69 10.62
CA GLU A 161 12.03 17.71 11.97
C GLU A 161 10.75 18.57 12.02
N ASN A 162 10.68 19.63 11.21
CA ASN A 162 9.54 20.53 11.12
C ASN A 162 8.41 19.99 10.22
N ASP A 163 8.64 18.93 9.46
CA ASP A 163 7.59 18.35 8.60
C ASP A 163 6.67 17.41 9.39
N HIS A 164 5.90 18.00 10.32
CA HIS A 164 4.98 17.24 11.17
C HIS A 164 3.90 16.50 10.38
N LYS A 165 3.49 17.04 9.21
CA LYS A 165 2.47 16.41 8.38
C LYS A 165 2.96 15.13 7.73
N SER A 166 4.12 15.16 7.06
CA SER A 166 4.69 13.95 6.47
C SER A 166 5.02 12.91 7.54
N ARG A 167 5.56 13.35 8.69
CA ARG A 167 5.86 12.46 9.82
C ARG A 167 4.61 11.76 10.34
N ALA A 168 3.51 12.49 10.56
CA ALA A 168 2.25 11.91 11.03
C ALA A 168 1.68 10.85 10.07
N VAL A 169 1.77 11.07 8.75
CA VAL A 169 1.38 10.08 7.74
C VAL A 169 2.23 8.83 7.87
N VAL A 170 3.56 8.96 7.86
CA VAL A 170 4.48 7.83 7.89
C VAL A 170 4.40 7.06 9.22
N GLU A 171 4.18 7.72 10.35
CA GLU A 171 3.97 7.08 11.66
C GLU A 171 2.69 6.23 11.69
N GLN A 172 1.60 6.74 11.09
CA GLN A 172 0.36 5.97 10.98
C GLN A 172 0.53 4.76 10.06
N MET A 173 1.13 4.94 8.89
CA MET A 173 1.46 3.85 7.99
C MET A 173 2.29 2.77 8.70
N LEU A 174 3.38 3.16 9.37
CA LEU A 174 4.23 2.23 10.14
C LEU A 174 3.43 1.43 11.19
N THR A 175 2.43 2.04 11.80
CA THR A 175 1.56 1.35 12.77
C THR A 175 0.64 0.33 12.08
N ASP A 176 0.09 0.70 10.94
CA ASP A 176 -0.80 -0.16 10.17
C ASP A 176 -0.04 -1.35 9.57
N GLU A 177 1.16 -1.13 9.00
CA GLU A 177 1.98 -2.19 8.39
C GLU A 177 2.46 -3.23 9.40
N ARG A 178 2.82 -2.82 10.61
CA ARG A 178 3.11 -3.78 11.68
C ARG A 178 1.93 -4.69 11.96
N ARG A 179 0.72 -4.14 11.97
CA ARG A 179 -0.50 -4.92 12.17
C ARG A 179 -0.77 -5.88 11.00
N HIS A 180 -0.46 -5.47 9.75
CA HIS A 180 -0.57 -6.33 8.58
C HIS A 180 0.39 -7.52 8.67
N ALA A 181 1.66 -7.28 9.00
CA ALA A 181 2.66 -8.33 9.19
C ALA A 181 2.21 -9.36 10.26
N ASP A 182 1.82 -8.87 11.45
CA ASP A 182 1.35 -9.72 12.56
C ASP A 182 0.11 -10.53 12.16
N SER A 183 -0.84 -9.89 11.47
CA SER A 183 -2.08 -10.53 11.03
C SER A 183 -1.84 -11.64 9.99
N ALA A 184 -0.86 -11.44 9.10
CA ALA A 184 -0.49 -12.44 8.10
C ALA A 184 0.15 -13.68 8.75
N LEU A 185 1.04 -13.48 9.72
CA LEU A 185 1.63 -14.59 10.50
C LEU A 185 0.59 -15.32 11.33
N ALA A 186 -0.30 -14.58 12.02
CA ALA A 186 -1.39 -15.17 12.80
C ALA A 186 -2.39 -15.97 11.94
N ALA A 187 -2.53 -15.63 10.66
CA ALA A 187 -3.31 -16.36 9.68
C ALA A 187 -2.61 -17.64 9.16
N GLY A 188 -1.42 -17.97 9.65
CA GLY A 188 -0.67 -19.18 9.33
C GLY A 188 0.38 -18.99 8.23
N GLY A 189 0.79 -17.76 7.97
CA GLY A 189 1.89 -17.43 7.06
C GLY A 189 3.19 -18.13 7.49
N TYR A 190 4.00 -18.56 6.52
CA TYR A 190 5.33 -19.12 6.79
C TYR A 190 6.28 -17.99 7.18
N PRO A 191 6.93 -18.03 8.35
CA PRO A 191 7.89 -17.02 8.74
C PRO A 191 9.15 -17.17 7.85
N PHE A 192 9.47 -16.12 7.09
CA PHE A 192 10.75 -16.05 6.40
C PHE A 192 11.82 -15.51 7.36
N PRO A 193 13.09 -15.98 7.20
CA PRO A 193 14.20 -15.53 8.04
C PRO A 193 14.61 -14.08 7.73
#